data_bff0aea0f532d465f6216fbabd7503e1
#
_entry.id   bff0aea0f532d465f6216fbabd7503e1
#
_cell.length_a   1.000
_cell.length_b   1.000
_cell.length_c   1.000
_cell.angle_alpha   90.00
_cell.angle_beta   90.00
_cell.angle_gamma   90.00
#
_symmetry.space_group_name_H-M   'P 1'
#
loop_
_entity.id
_entity.type
_entity.pdbx_description
1 polymer ?
#
loop_
_entity_poly.entity_id
_entity_poly.type
_entity_poly.pdbx_seq_one_letter_code
_entity_poly.pdbx_strand_id
1 'polypeptide(L)'
;MRLSVENLACDRGGRRIFEGLSFSLASGEALVITGRNGAGKSTLLELLAGRLHPAAGTIRLEGAGERSLSECLHYVGHRDALKAPLTARENLEFAQAFLGSPALSPLEALEAVGLAHAARLPVGYLSAGQRHRVALARLLVAHRPLWLLDEPTSALDTASQESLRQLLESHRESGGMIAATTHSPLLLKNPKEIRIERRPVQIEGDAP
;
A
#
# COMPACT_ATOMS: atom_id res chain seq x y z
N MET A 1 2.38 -18.34 0.99
CA MET A 1 3.26 -17.22 0.61
C MET A 1 3.71 -16.48 1.87
N ARG A 2 4.95 -15.96 1.93
CA ARG A 2 5.47 -15.24 3.10
C ARG A 2 6.42 -14.14 2.66
N LEU A 3 6.19 -12.93 3.15
CA LEU A 3 7.13 -11.81 3.05
C LEU A 3 8.04 -11.83 4.28
N SER A 4 9.35 -11.91 4.08
CA SER A 4 10.37 -11.88 5.14
C SER A 4 11.26 -10.66 4.95
N VAL A 5 11.46 -9.92 6.03
CA VAL A 5 12.32 -8.73 6.09
C VAL A 5 13.32 -8.94 7.21
N GLU A 6 14.61 -8.83 6.90
CA GLU A 6 15.71 -9.13 7.84
C GLU A 6 16.70 -7.97 7.88
N ASN A 7 16.93 -7.44 9.07
CA ASN A 7 17.91 -6.39 9.38
C ASN A 7 17.87 -5.20 8.42
N LEU A 8 16.66 -4.81 7.98
CA LEU A 8 16.47 -3.77 6.99
C LEU A 8 16.93 -2.41 7.52
N ALA A 9 17.72 -1.71 6.73
CA ALA A 9 18.14 -0.35 6.98
C ALA A 9 17.88 0.54 5.77
N CYS A 10 17.58 1.80 6.02
CA CYS A 10 17.33 2.78 4.97
C CYS A 10 18.02 4.11 5.26
N ASP A 11 18.74 4.62 4.26
CA ASP A 11 19.31 5.96 4.24
C ASP A 11 18.58 6.81 3.20
N ARG A 12 18.29 8.07 3.53
CA ARG A 12 17.70 9.03 2.61
C ARG A 12 18.23 10.44 2.88
N GLY A 13 18.74 11.08 1.83
CA GLY A 13 19.31 12.42 1.94
C GLY A 13 20.48 12.48 2.93
N GLY A 14 21.36 11.47 2.93
CA GLY A 14 22.51 11.40 3.82
C GLY A 14 22.18 11.09 5.29
N ARG A 15 20.94 10.69 5.59
CA ARG A 15 20.50 10.39 6.96
C ARG A 15 19.94 8.99 7.08
N ARG A 16 20.26 8.29 8.19
CA ARG A 16 19.65 7.03 8.56
C ARG A 16 18.20 7.26 8.98
N ILE A 17 17.26 6.66 8.24
CA ILE A 17 15.81 6.71 8.55
C ILE A 17 15.46 5.67 9.60
N PHE A 18 15.86 4.42 9.38
CA PHE A 18 15.75 3.32 10.32
C PHE A 18 16.81 2.25 10.02
N GLU A 19 17.06 1.38 10.97
CA GLU A 19 17.95 0.23 10.82
C GLU A 19 17.53 -0.94 11.70
N GLY A 20 18.00 -2.15 11.34
CA GLY A 20 17.77 -3.37 12.10
C GLY A 20 16.32 -3.83 12.11
N LEU A 21 15.49 -3.33 11.19
CA LEU A 21 14.08 -3.68 11.13
C LEU A 21 13.93 -5.11 10.60
N SER A 22 13.30 -5.97 11.40
CA SER A 22 13.04 -7.37 11.02
C SER A 22 11.60 -7.75 11.36
N PHE A 23 10.91 -8.35 10.39
CA PHE A 23 9.55 -8.87 10.55
C PHE A 23 9.21 -9.87 9.47
N SER A 24 8.10 -10.57 9.64
CA SER A 24 7.53 -11.41 8.59
C SER A 24 6.02 -11.29 8.54
N LEU A 25 5.47 -11.47 7.33
CA LEU A 25 4.05 -11.42 7.04
C LEU A 25 3.68 -12.65 6.21
N ALA A 26 2.82 -13.50 6.74
CA ALA A 26 2.34 -14.72 6.06
C ALA A 26 0.99 -14.47 5.37
N SER A 27 0.60 -15.40 4.50
CA SER A 27 -0.73 -15.39 3.89
C SER A 27 -1.83 -15.26 4.95
N GLY A 28 -2.81 -14.37 4.72
CA GLY A 28 -3.89 -14.05 5.64
C GLY A 28 -3.54 -13.06 6.74
N GLU A 29 -2.29 -12.60 6.83
CA GLU A 29 -1.88 -11.64 7.86
C GLU A 29 -1.91 -10.20 7.36
N ALA A 30 -2.08 -9.27 8.31
CA ALA A 30 -1.92 -7.84 8.08
C ALA A 30 -0.86 -7.26 9.00
N LEU A 31 -0.09 -6.30 8.48
CA LEU A 31 0.88 -5.50 9.19
C LEU A 31 0.45 -4.03 9.17
N VAL A 32 0.29 -3.46 10.34
CA VAL A 32 0.03 -2.02 10.52
C VAL A 32 1.33 -1.34 10.92
N ILE A 33 1.73 -0.35 10.13
CA ILE A 33 2.97 0.41 10.33
C ILE A 33 2.59 1.77 10.90
N THR A 34 2.96 2.02 12.14
CA THR A 34 2.68 3.25 12.88
C THR A 34 3.94 4.08 13.10
N GLY A 35 3.78 5.31 13.54
CA GLY A 35 4.89 6.23 13.85
C GLY A 35 4.56 7.67 13.48
N ARG A 36 5.37 8.62 13.97
CA ARG A 36 5.20 10.05 13.70
C ARG A 36 5.34 10.38 12.21
N ASN A 37 4.82 11.55 11.80
CA ASN A 37 5.06 12.06 10.45
C ASN A 37 6.55 12.22 10.19
N GLY A 38 7.02 11.76 9.01
CA GLY A 38 8.43 11.76 8.65
C GLY A 38 9.29 10.68 9.34
N ALA A 39 8.69 9.72 10.07
CA ALA A 39 9.43 8.62 10.69
C ALA A 39 9.94 7.57 9.69
N GLY A 40 9.46 7.58 8.44
CA GLY A 40 9.89 6.61 7.42
C GLY A 40 8.85 5.56 7.05
N LYS A 41 7.59 5.71 7.47
CA LYS A 41 6.52 4.74 7.15
C LYS A 41 6.35 4.51 5.65
N SER A 42 6.14 5.57 4.87
CA SER A 42 6.03 5.49 3.40
C SER A 42 7.33 4.99 2.77
N THR A 43 8.49 5.35 3.34
CA THR A 43 9.80 4.85 2.90
C THR A 43 9.90 3.33 3.07
N LEU A 44 9.39 2.77 4.16
CA LEU A 44 9.34 1.31 4.33
C LEU A 44 8.46 0.67 3.26
N LEU A 45 7.27 1.21 2.99
CA LEU A 45 6.41 0.70 1.90
C LEU A 45 7.09 0.81 0.52
N GLU A 46 7.82 1.89 0.24
CA GLU A 46 8.58 2.04 -1.01
C GLU A 46 9.70 1.01 -1.15
N LEU A 47 10.38 0.65 -0.04
CA LEU A 47 11.36 -0.45 0.00
C LEU A 47 10.69 -1.81 -0.25
N LEU A 48 9.57 -2.08 0.43
CA LEU A 48 8.78 -3.30 0.22
C LEU A 48 8.23 -3.40 -1.21
N ALA A 49 7.95 -2.28 -1.85
CA ALA A 49 7.53 -2.21 -3.25
C ALA A 49 8.69 -2.35 -4.26
N GLY A 50 9.93 -2.44 -3.79
CA GLY A 50 11.11 -2.47 -4.66
C GLY A 50 11.40 -1.15 -5.39
N ARG A 51 10.81 -0.03 -4.93
CA ARG A 51 11.01 1.31 -5.50
C ARG A 51 12.27 2.01 -4.96
N LEU A 52 12.74 1.55 -3.82
CA LEU A 52 13.98 1.98 -3.19
C LEU A 52 14.85 0.76 -2.90
N HIS A 53 16.16 0.98 -2.89
CA HIS A 53 17.10 -0.05 -2.48
C HIS A 53 17.42 0.12 -0.99
N PRO A 54 17.46 -0.97 -0.21
CA PRO A 54 17.85 -0.89 1.18
C PRO A 54 19.34 -0.56 1.32
N ALA A 55 19.71 0.19 2.37
CA ALA A 55 21.10 0.43 2.73
C ALA A 55 21.76 -0.81 3.32
N ALA A 56 20.97 -1.67 4.00
CA ALA A 56 21.38 -2.98 4.47
C ALA A 56 20.13 -3.86 4.69
N GLY A 57 20.35 -5.17 4.85
CA GLY A 57 19.29 -6.14 5.06
C GLY A 57 18.68 -6.69 3.77
N THR A 58 17.68 -7.53 3.92
CA THR A 58 17.03 -8.22 2.79
C THR A 58 15.51 -8.19 2.89
N ILE A 59 14.86 -8.19 1.72
CA ILE A 59 13.41 -8.34 1.55
C ILE A 59 13.21 -9.53 0.61
N ARG A 60 12.45 -10.54 1.06
CA ARG A 60 12.19 -11.75 0.27
C ARG A 60 10.71 -12.10 0.30
N LEU A 61 10.17 -12.54 -0.83
CA LEU A 61 8.83 -13.09 -0.94
C LEU A 61 8.93 -14.58 -1.29
N GLU A 62 8.72 -15.42 -0.29
CA GLU A 62 8.74 -16.88 -0.43
C GLU A 62 7.39 -17.41 -0.92
N GLY A 63 7.40 -18.47 -1.74
CA GLY A 63 6.20 -19.09 -2.28
C GLY A 63 5.59 -18.34 -3.46
N ALA A 64 6.31 -17.39 -4.07
CA ALA A 64 5.87 -16.67 -5.27
C ALA A 64 6.08 -17.47 -6.58
N GLY A 65 6.80 -18.59 -6.54
CA GLY A 65 7.27 -19.29 -7.72
C GLY A 65 8.30 -18.45 -8.47
N GLU A 66 8.17 -18.36 -9.79
CA GLU A 66 9.07 -17.57 -10.65
C GLU A 66 8.72 -16.07 -10.71
N ARG A 67 7.60 -15.66 -10.08
CA ARG A 67 7.15 -14.27 -10.10
C ARG A 67 8.07 -13.38 -9.25
N SER A 68 8.42 -12.22 -9.80
CA SER A 68 9.11 -11.17 -9.06
C SER A 68 8.22 -10.57 -7.96
N LEU A 69 8.80 -9.89 -7.00
CA LEU A 69 8.06 -9.18 -5.95
C LEU A 69 7.07 -8.17 -6.55
N SER A 70 7.47 -7.43 -7.58
CA SER A 70 6.63 -6.45 -8.27
C SER A 70 5.41 -7.06 -8.96
N GLU A 71 5.50 -8.29 -9.43
CA GLU A 71 4.37 -9.03 -10.01
C GLU A 71 3.42 -9.61 -8.95
N CYS A 72 3.81 -9.59 -7.70
CA CYS A 72 3.03 -10.12 -6.58
C CYS A 72 2.37 -9.05 -5.72
N LEU A 73 2.57 -7.76 -6.01
CA LEU A 73 2.08 -6.70 -5.14
C LEU A 73 1.24 -5.64 -5.88
N HIS A 74 0.30 -5.05 -5.13
CA HIS A 74 -0.26 -3.74 -5.39
C HIS A 74 0.38 -2.71 -4.46
N TYR A 75 0.61 -1.51 -4.99
CA TYR A 75 1.01 -0.36 -4.18
C TYR A 75 0.04 0.81 -4.42
N VAL A 76 -0.63 1.23 -3.36
CA VAL A 76 -1.42 2.46 -3.30
C VAL A 76 -0.68 3.42 -2.37
N GLY A 77 -0.01 4.40 -2.96
CA GLY A 77 0.77 5.40 -2.24
C GLY A 77 -0.06 6.65 -1.94
N HIS A 78 0.57 7.63 -1.33
CA HIS A 78 -0.06 8.93 -0.99
C HIS A 78 -0.64 9.66 -2.23
N ARG A 79 -0.09 9.43 -3.41
CA ARG A 79 -0.67 9.92 -4.69
C ARG A 79 -1.45 8.80 -5.34
N ASP A 80 -2.68 9.07 -5.75
CA ASP A 80 -3.59 8.08 -6.34
C ASP A 80 -3.09 7.47 -7.66
N ALA A 81 -2.08 8.10 -8.29
CA ALA A 81 -1.47 7.65 -9.55
C ALA A 81 -2.51 7.39 -10.67
N LEU A 82 -3.51 8.24 -10.74
CA LEU A 82 -4.56 8.23 -11.76
C LEU A 82 -4.26 9.25 -12.87
N LYS A 83 -4.69 8.93 -14.08
CA LYS A 83 -4.59 9.82 -15.26
C LYS A 83 -5.83 10.70 -15.30
N ALA A 84 -5.69 11.97 -14.92
CA ALA A 84 -6.81 12.91 -14.78
C ALA A 84 -7.71 13.07 -16.03
N PRO A 85 -7.19 13.04 -17.28
CA PRO A 85 -8.02 13.13 -18.49
C PRO A 85 -8.86 11.88 -18.78
N LEU A 86 -8.43 10.71 -18.26
CA LEU A 86 -9.16 9.45 -18.46
C LEU A 86 -10.32 9.34 -17.48
N THR A 87 -11.38 8.67 -17.89
CA THR A 87 -12.50 8.31 -17.03
C THR A 87 -12.07 7.35 -15.91
N ALA A 88 -12.88 7.23 -14.87
CA ALA A 88 -12.62 6.26 -13.81
C ALA A 88 -12.48 4.84 -14.37
N ARG A 89 -13.37 4.45 -15.28
CA ARG A 89 -13.35 3.15 -15.94
C ARG A 89 -12.07 2.96 -16.77
N GLU A 90 -11.71 3.91 -17.62
CA GLU A 90 -10.50 3.81 -18.46
C GLU A 90 -9.20 3.72 -17.62
N ASN A 91 -9.14 4.41 -16.48
CA ASN A 91 -8.02 4.26 -15.53
C ASN A 91 -7.91 2.82 -15.01
N LEU A 92 -9.03 2.15 -14.72
CA LEU A 92 -9.04 0.76 -14.26
C LEU A 92 -8.77 -0.23 -15.42
N GLU A 93 -9.29 0.01 -16.62
CA GLU A 93 -8.98 -0.77 -17.82
C GLU A 93 -7.48 -0.73 -18.12
N PHE A 94 -6.88 0.47 -18.07
CA PHE A 94 -5.44 0.63 -18.22
C PHE A 94 -4.66 -0.15 -17.14
N ALA A 95 -5.08 -0.04 -15.88
CA ALA A 95 -4.42 -0.75 -14.77
C ALA A 95 -4.52 -2.27 -14.95
N GLN A 96 -5.69 -2.79 -15.33
CA GLN A 96 -5.91 -4.22 -15.56
C GLN A 96 -5.06 -4.76 -16.71
N ALA A 97 -5.03 -4.04 -17.83
CA ALA A 97 -4.23 -4.41 -19.00
C ALA A 97 -2.71 -4.39 -18.69
N PHE A 98 -2.25 -3.39 -17.93
CA PHE A 98 -0.85 -3.25 -17.56
C PHE A 98 -0.40 -4.29 -16.53
N LEU A 99 -1.22 -4.57 -15.53
CA LEU A 99 -0.88 -5.49 -14.45
C LEU A 99 -1.04 -6.96 -14.87
N GLY A 100 -1.92 -7.27 -15.79
CA GLY A 100 -2.28 -8.65 -16.13
C GLY A 100 -3.01 -9.35 -14.99
N SER A 101 -3.20 -10.68 -15.11
CA SER A 101 -3.91 -11.49 -14.10
C SER A 101 -5.27 -10.86 -13.69
N PRO A 102 -6.21 -10.65 -14.64
CA PRO A 102 -7.45 -9.95 -14.38
C PRO A 102 -8.28 -10.64 -13.29
N ALA A 103 -8.90 -9.82 -12.42
CA ALA A 103 -9.81 -10.23 -11.37
C ALA A 103 -11.22 -9.68 -11.66
N LEU A 104 -11.70 -8.67 -10.93
CA LEU A 104 -12.97 -8.03 -11.25
C LEU A 104 -12.87 -7.18 -12.55
N SER A 105 -13.98 -7.06 -13.26
CA SER A 105 -14.07 -6.06 -14.33
C SER A 105 -13.95 -4.64 -13.75
N PRO A 106 -13.53 -3.65 -14.54
CA PRO A 106 -13.46 -2.26 -14.10
C PRO A 106 -14.77 -1.71 -13.52
N LEU A 107 -15.91 -2.14 -14.06
CA LEU A 107 -17.23 -1.70 -13.56
C LEU A 107 -17.55 -2.32 -12.21
N GLU A 108 -17.37 -3.63 -12.04
CA GLU A 108 -17.55 -4.32 -10.76
C GLU A 108 -16.63 -3.76 -9.67
N ALA A 109 -15.37 -3.44 -10.04
CA ALA A 109 -14.44 -2.81 -9.11
C ALA A 109 -14.90 -1.40 -8.68
N LEU A 110 -15.51 -0.61 -9.58
CA LEU A 110 -16.10 0.68 -9.24
C LEU A 110 -17.37 0.52 -8.40
N GLU A 111 -18.17 -0.50 -8.66
CA GLU A 111 -19.32 -0.85 -7.82
C GLU A 111 -18.90 -1.17 -6.39
N ALA A 112 -17.87 -1.99 -6.21
CA ALA A 112 -17.35 -2.38 -4.90
C ALA A 112 -16.88 -1.19 -4.04
N VAL A 113 -16.49 -0.07 -4.67
CA VAL A 113 -16.11 1.18 -3.97
C VAL A 113 -17.19 2.27 -4.04
N GLY A 114 -18.42 1.93 -4.48
CA GLY A 114 -19.56 2.85 -4.54
C GLY A 114 -19.46 3.95 -5.61
N LEU A 115 -18.75 3.70 -6.71
CA LEU A 115 -18.49 4.67 -7.78
C LEU A 115 -18.98 4.24 -9.18
N ALA A 116 -19.87 3.25 -9.29
CA ALA A 116 -20.43 2.82 -10.57
C ALA A 116 -21.04 4.00 -11.36
N HIS A 117 -21.72 4.92 -10.66
CA HIS A 117 -22.34 6.11 -11.26
C HIS A 117 -21.33 7.07 -11.89
N ALA A 118 -20.08 7.05 -11.43
CA ALA A 118 -18.99 7.92 -11.91
C ALA A 118 -18.09 7.25 -12.94
N ALA A 119 -18.39 6.03 -13.38
CA ALA A 119 -17.54 5.22 -14.24
C ALA A 119 -17.09 5.95 -15.54
N ARG A 120 -17.97 6.79 -16.11
CA ARG A 120 -17.72 7.54 -17.35
C ARG A 120 -17.23 8.97 -17.14
N LEU A 121 -17.05 9.40 -15.88
CA LEU A 121 -16.54 10.73 -15.58
C LEU A 121 -15.02 10.72 -15.61
N PRO A 122 -14.39 11.71 -16.27
CA PRO A 122 -12.94 11.92 -16.16
C PRO A 122 -12.54 12.12 -14.70
N VAL A 123 -11.45 11.49 -14.29
CA VAL A 123 -10.98 11.51 -12.89
C VAL A 123 -10.67 12.94 -12.41
N GLY A 124 -10.31 13.84 -13.33
CA GLY A 124 -10.10 15.24 -13.02
C GLY A 124 -11.31 15.96 -12.43
N TYR A 125 -12.53 15.49 -12.69
CA TYR A 125 -13.79 16.06 -12.15
C TYR A 125 -14.24 15.41 -10.83
N LEU A 126 -13.57 14.36 -10.39
CA LEU A 126 -13.91 13.69 -9.14
C LEU A 126 -13.38 14.46 -7.92
N SER A 127 -14.07 14.34 -6.79
CA SER A 127 -13.56 14.82 -5.50
C SER A 127 -12.31 14.05 -5.07
N ALA A 128 -11.56 14.56 -4.12
CA ALA A 128 -10.38 13.87 -3.58
C ALA A 128 -10.73 12.47 -3.06
N GLY A 129 -11.81 12.34 -2.27
CA GLY A 129 -12.26 11.04 -1.76
C GLY A 129 -12.75 10.11 -2.87
N GLN A 130 -13.40 10.62 -3.93
CA GLN A 130 -13.76 9.80 -5.09
C GLN A 130 -12.53 9.32 -5.86
N ARG A 131 -11.54 10.18 -6.09
CA ARG A 131 -10.27 9.78 -6.72
C ARG A 131 -9.58 8.70 -5.91
N HIS A 132 -9.51 8.89 -4.59
CA HIS A 132 -8.89 7.89 -3.72
C HIS A 132 -9.61 6.54 -3.79
N ARG A 133 -10.95 6.53 -3.83
CA ARG A 133 -11.73 5.29 -4.03
C ARG A 133 -11.47 4.64 -5.38
N VAL A 134 -11.28 5.40 -6.49
CA VAL A 134 -10.84 4.85 -7.77
C VAL A 134 -9.44 4.22 -7.66
N ALA A 135 -8.53 4.86 -6.92
CA ALA A 135 -7.20 4.29 -6.67
C ALA A 135 -7.27 2.97 -5.87
N LEU A 136 -8.17 2.88 -4.90
CA LEU A 136 -8.44 1.63 -4.16
C LEU A 136 -9.10 0.56 -5.06
N ALA A 137 -10.00 0.93 -5.97
CA ALA A 137 -10.61 0.00 -6.91
C ALA A 137 -9.56 -0.69 -7.82
N ARG A 138 -8.38 -0.10 -8.03
CA ARG A 138 -7.26 -0.74 -8.75
C ARG A 138 -6.77 -2.03 -8.08
N LEU A 139 -6.96 -2.17 -6.77
CA LEU A 139 -6.63 -3.40 -6.04
C LEU A 139 -7.47 -4.60 -6.51
N LEU A 140 -8.64 -4.32 -7.06
CA LEU A 140 -9.66 -5.33 -7.42
C LEU A 140 -9.59 -5.78 -8.88
N VAL A 141 -8.99 -4.99 -9.78
CA VAL A 141 -8.98 -5.31 -11.20
C VAL A 141 -7.90 -6.31 -11.61
N ALA A 142 -6.91 -6.55 -10.74
CA ALA A 142 -5.86 -7.54 -11.00
C ALA A 142 -5.51 -8.29 -9.71
N HIS A 143 -5.34 -9.60 -9.81
CA HIS A 143 -5.01 -10.42 -8.64
C HIS A 143 -3.55 -10.23 -8.21
N ARG A 144 -3.34 -9.72 -7.02
CA ARG A 144 -2.04 -9.59 -6.36
C ARG A 144 -2.13 -9.99 -4.89
N PRO A 145 -1.30 -10.92 -4.43
CA PRO A 145 -1.39 -11.44 -3.06
C PRO A 145 -0.92 -10.46 -1.98
N LEU A 146 -0.09 -9.47 -2.30
CA LEU A 146 0.42 -8.50 -1.34
C LEU A 146 -0.10 -7.09 -1.66
N TRP A 147 -0.80 -6.47 -0.71
CA TRP A 147 -1.25 -5.09 -0.81
C TRP A 147 -0.43 -4.18 0.11
N LEU A 148 0.21 -3.19 -0.48
CA LEU A 148 0.98 -2.15 0.20
C LEU A 148 0.19 -0.84 0.12
N LEU A 149 -0.25 -0.32 1.27
CA LEU A 149 -1.22 0.78 1.34
C LEU A 149 -0.67 1.92 2.21
N ASP A 150 -0.49 3.09 1.61
CA ASP A 150 0.01 4.27 2.31
C ASP A 150 -1.15 5.19 2.68
N GLU A 151 -1.53 5.22 3.96
CA GLU A 151 -2.65 5.99 4.52
C GLU A 151 -4.00 5.74 3.80
N PRO A 152 -4.44 4.47 3.63
CA PRO A 152 -5.57 4.13 2.77
C PRO A 152 -6.93 4.69 3.20
N THR A 153 -7.06 5.16 4.45
CA THR A 153 -8.27 5.81 4.96
C THR A 153 -8.30 7.31 4.76
N SER A 154 -7.21 7.89 4.23
CA SER A 154 -7.12 9.34 3.97
C SER A 154 -8.22 9.80 3.01
N ALA A 155 -8.84 10.93 3.31
CA ALA A 155 -9.93 11.54 2.53
C ALA A 155 -11.20 10.68 2.37
N LEU A 156 -11.35 9.57 3.11
CA LEU A 156 -12.55 8.74 3.11
C LEU A 156 -13.50 9.15 4.24
N ASP A 157 -14.78 9.21 3.94
CA ASP A 157 -15.85 9.28 4.96
C ASP A 157 -16.01 7.94 5.69
N THR A 158 -16.76 7.95 6.79
CA THR A 158 -16.95 6.77 7.65
C THR A 158 -17.52 5.57 6.88
N ALA A 159 -18.45 5.78 5.97
CA ALA A 159 -19.05 4.70 5.18
C ALA A 159 -18.02 4.08 4.23
N SER A 160 -17.21 4.92 3.56
CA SER A 160 -16.14 4.46 2.68
C SER A 160 -15.00 3.76 3.46
N GLN A 161 -14.70 4.20 4.69
CA GLN A 161 -13.74 3.51 5.55
C GLN A 161 -14.23 2.11 5.96
N GLU A 162 -15.52 1.95 6.25
CA GLU A 162 -16.10 0.64 6.55
C GLU A 162 -16.08 -0.27 5.32
N SER A 163 -16.41 0.25 4.13
CA SER A 163 -16.31 -0.52 2.88
C SER A 163 -14.87 -0.95 2.61
N LEU A 164 -13.89 -0.07 2.83
CA LEU A 164 -12.48 -0.41 2.73
C LEU A 164 -12.09 -1.49 3.73
N ARG A 165 -12.52 -1.39 4.99
CA ARG A 165 -12.25 -2.41 6.01
C ARG A 165 -12.74 -3.79 5.58
N GLN A 166 -13.97 -3.88 5.06
CA GLN A 166 -14.54 -5.13 4.55
C GLN A 166 -13.72 -5.70 3.38
N LEU A 167 -13.29 -4.84 2.47
CA LEU A 167 -12.44 -5.20 1.35
C LEU A 167 -11.09 -5.78 1.81
N LEU A 168 -10.46 -5.13 2.78
CA LEU A 168 -9.18 -5.58 3.35
C LEU A 168 -9.33 -6.93 4.07
N GLU A 169 -10.40 -7.12 4.85
CA GLU A 169 -10.65 -8.40 5.51
C GLU A 169 -10.94 -9.52 4.51
N SER A 170 -11.74 -9.26 3.48
CA SER A 170 -12.00 -10.23 2.40
C SER A 170 -10.71 -10.66 1.69
N HIS A 171 -9.81 -9.72 1.41
CA HIS A 171 -8.51 -10.02 0.83
C HIS A 171 -7.67 -10.92 1.75
N ARG A 172 -7.64 -10.65 3.05
CA ARG A 172 -6.95 -11.49 4.04
C ARG A 172 -7.56 -12.88 4.15
N GLU A 173 -8.88 -12.98 4.23
CA GLU A 173 -9.60 -14.25 4.32
C GLU A 173 -9.35 -15.14 3.09
N SER A 174 -9.13 -14.55 1.93
CA SER A 174 -8.70 -15.26 0.72
C SER A 174 -7.20 -15.61 0.67
N GLY A 175 -6.46 -15.38 1.76
CA GLY A 175 -5.03 -15.66 1.88
C GLY A 175 -4.12 -14.53 1.43
N GLY A 176 -4.65 -13.35 1.15
CA GLY A 176 -3.86 -12.16 0.84
C GLY A 176 -3.09 -11.61 2.03
N MET A 177 -2.07 -10.82 1.77
CA MET A 177 -1.23 -10.13 2.75
C MET A 177 -1.41 -8.62 2.61
N ILE A 178 -1.42 -7.90 3.73
CA ILE A 178 -1.55 -6.44 3.73
C ILE A 178 -0.43 -5.83 4.58
N ALA A 179 0.27 -4.84 4.05
CA ALA A 179 1.09 -3.94 4.86
C ALA A 179 0.59 -2.50 4.65
N ALA A 180 0.13 -1.85 5.71
CA ALA A 180 -0.48 -0.54 5.61
C ALA A 180 0.10 0.44 6.63
N THR A 181 0.38 1.66 6.18
CA THR A 181 0.66 2.77 7.10
C THR A 181 -0.64 3.44 7.50
N THR A 182 -0.73 3.92 8.73
CA THR A 182 -1.90 4.66 9.16
C THR A 182 -1.61 5.55 10.37
N HIS A 183 -2.38 6.64 10.48
CA HIS A 183 -2.50 7.47 11.67
C HIS A 183 -3.78 7.18 12.45
N SER A 184 -4.73 6.50 11.82
CA SER A 184 -6.01 6.10 12.43
C SER A 184 -6.14 4.58 12.44
N PRO A 185 -6.79 3.97 13.42
CA PRO A 185 -6.98 2.52 13.46
C PRO A 185 -7.66 2.01 12.18
N LEU A 186 -7.05 1.05 11.49
CA LEU A 186 -7.65 0.40 10.31
C LEU A 186 -8.75 -0.61 10.67
N LEU A 187 -9.01 -0.81 11.96
CA LEU A 187 -10.01 -1.74 12.52
C LEU A 187 -9.95 -3.16 11.94
N LEU A 188 -8.74 -3.60 11.57
CA LEU A 188 -8.49 -4.98 11.11
C LEU A 188 -8.44 -5.93 12.32
N LYS A 189 -8.86 -7.17 12.11
CA LYS A 189 -8.81 -8.22 13.15
C LYS A 189 -7.36 -8.66 13.39
N ASN A 190 -6.86 -8.49 14.62
CA ASN A 190 -5.54 -8.97 15.05
C ASN A 190 -4.38 -8.68 14.07
N PRO A 191 -4.16 -7.43 13.64
CA PRO A 191 -3.03 -7.10 12.80
C PRO A 191 -1.73 -7.22 13.61
N LYS A 192 -0.63 -7.56 12.95
CA LYS A 192 0.70 -7.30 13.48
C LYS A 192 0.96 -5.80 13.46
N GLU A 193 1.71 -5.30 14.43
CA GLU A 193 2.04 -3.87 14.48
C GLU A 193 3.54 -3.66 14.54
N ILE A 194 4.01 -2.67 13.78
CA ILE A 194 5.37 -2.17 13.85
C ILE A 194 5.31 -0.66 14.04
N ARG A 195 6.04 -0.16 15.02
CA ARG A 195 6.21 1.25 15.23
C ARG A 195 7.58 1.71 14.72
N ILE A 196 7.60 2.61 13.75
CA ILE A 196 8.84 3.24 13.30
C ILE A 196 9.06 4.50 14.14
N GLU A 197 10.20 4.52 14.85
CA GLU A 197 10.63 5.68 15.63
C GLU A 197 11.74 6.40 14.88
N ARG A 198 11.63 7.72 14.81
CA ARG A 198 12.68 8.55 14.24
C ARG A 198 13.87 8.53 15.20
N ARG A 199 15.04 8.10 14.73
CA ARG A 199 16.27 8.31 15.50
C ARG A 199 16.52 9.79 15.68
N PRO A 200 16.92 10.25 16.90
CA PRO A 200 17.36 11.62 17.08
C PRO A 200 18.56 11.89 16.16
N VAL A 201 18.56 13.04 15.53
CA VAL A 201 19.72 13.51 14.76
C VAL A 201 20.86 13.73 15.76
N GLN A 202 21.89 12.88 15.74
CA GLN A 202 23.16 13.25 16.37
C GLN A 202 23.74 14.38 15.50
N ILE A 203 23.62 15.60 15.97
CA ILE A 203 24.43 16.71 15.46
C ILE A 203 25.80 16.42 16.09
N GLU A 204 26.74 15.91 15.28
CA GLU A 204 28.17 15.98 15.67
C GLU A 204 28.47 17.47 15.81
N GLY A 205 28.51 17.92 17.05
CA GLY A 205 28.94 19.28 17.36
C GLY A 205 30.40 19.40 17.00
N ASP A 206 30.74 20.48 16.27
CA ASP A 206 32.09 20.92 16.17
C ASP A 206 32.72 20.91 17.57
N ALA A 207 33.70 20.06 17.75
CA ALA A 207 34.58 20.14 18.91
C ALA A 207 35.37 21.48 18.81
N PRO A 208 35.56 22.17 19.93
CA PRO A 208 36.28 23.44 19.97
C PRO A 208 37.74 23.30 19.58
#